data_eded63b3a869db1024cc0169e08e1eea
#
_entry.id   eded63b3a869db1024cc0169e08e1eea
#
_cell.length_a   1.000
_cell.length_b   1.000
_cell.length_c   1.000
_cell.angle_alpha   90.00
_cell.angle_beta   90.00
_cell.angle_gamma   90.00
#
_symmetry.space_group_name_H-M   'P 1'
#
loop_
_entity.id
_entity.type
_entity.pdbx_description
1 polymer ?
#
loop_
_entity_poly.entity_id
_entity_poly.type
_entity_poly.pdbx_seq_one_letter_code
_entity_poly.pdbx_strand_id
1 'polypeptide(L)'
;MLYLWMPEANGVWQWSTGEFWNAAATLEQLIQDIQAHHGEDAVVFFPSRHVQILQQTLPKSQYKKMGNDGIKYLLEEYVVLPVDAMKVLHHFQQPDQITIMGIANSTLETLQHSLSLIPVKLAALLPDFLVLPAPETNQRVIAQIGGRLLVRESEYMGQSLDDLSLYLDYQPKDIRYKVSNLNQEQLRSLEALVTQEQLESFQYSIPVLKKPKQHPFNVLPKAKSDGTISGYWKACAAVFLGILVLQFSYDAVRWYQYKKVANQTAAQAIDQFKYWFGQNYPVTEQNIKSQFEAQLRQSQIADTHALQLISRVGPVLMQNQIVAQRVNYDTSVLSME
;
A
#
# COMPACT_ATOMS: atom_id res chain seq x y z
N MET A 1 -3.02 -22.43 -9.31
CA MET A 1 -1.87 -21.64 -9.80
C MET A 1 -1.21 -22.44 -10.89
N LEU A 2 -1.05 -21.86 -12.06
CA LEU A 2 -0.45 -22.53 -13.20
C LEU A 2 1.08 -22.41 -13.13
N TYR A 3 1.78 -23.51 -13.37
CA TYR A 3 3.23 -23.57 -13.53
C TYR A 3 3.54 -23.87 -14.99
N LEU A 4 4.43 -23.08 -15.60
CA LEU A 4 4.94 -23.30 -16.95
C LEU A 4 6.45 -23.46 -16.89
N TRP A 5 6.97 -24.39 -17.65
CA TRP A 5 8.41 -24.60 -17.75
C TRP A 5 8.84 -24.48 -19.21
N MET A 6 9.65 -23.47 -19.48
CA MET A 6 10.13 -23.15 -20.82
C MET A 6 11.07 -24.23 -21.33
N PRO A 7 11.02 -24.61 -22.61
CA PRO A 7 12.00 -25.51 -23.19
C PRO A 7 13.39 -24.86 -23.23
N GLU A 8 14.40 -25.69 -23.23
CA GLU A 8 15.69 -25.30 -23.83
C GLU A 8 15.51 -25.28 -25.35
N ALA A 9 16.51 -24.72 -26.08
CA ALA A 9 16.44 -24.67 -27.54
C ALA A 9 15.98 -26.02 -28.14
N ASN A 10 14.89 -26.03 -28.86
CA ASN A 10 14.24 -27.22 -29.47
C ASN A 10 13.62 -28.23 -28.50
N GLY A 11 13.42 -27.86 -27.23
CA GLY A 11 12.82 -28.73 -26.23
C GLY A 11 11.30 -28.64 -26.16
N VAL A 12 10.74 -29.49 -25.32
CA VAL A 12 9.30 -29.60 -25.05
C VAL A 12 8.90 -28.63 -23.92
N TRP A 13 7.81 -27.90 -24.11
CA TRP A 13 7.20 -27.14 -23.03
C TRP A 13 6.59 -28.08 -22.00
N GLN A 14 6.63 -27.69 -20.74
CA GLN A 14 5.93 -28.39 -19.69
C GLN A 14 5.01 -27.45 -18.92
N TRP A 15 3.90 -27.98 -18.48
CA TRP A 15 2.95 -27.23 -17.67
C TRP A 15 2.34 -28.11 -16.58
N SER A 16 1.90 -27.49 -15.49
CA SER A 16 1.32 -28.18 -14.35
C SER A 16 0.39 -27.27 -13.55
N THR A 17 -0.59 -27.90 -12.91
CA THR A 17 -1.43 -27.24 -11.86
C THR A 17 -0.95 -27.54 -10.45
N GLY A 18 0.15 -28.30 -10.31
CA GLY A 18 0.80 -28.60 -9.03
C GLY A 18 0.99 -30.09 -8.72
N GLU A 19 0.39 -31.00 -9.49
CA GLU A 19 0.50 -32.44 -9.24
C GLU A 19 1.61 -33.09 -10.05
N PHE A 20 1.55 -33.00 -11.35
CA PHE A 20 2.53 -33.60 -12.29
C PHE A 20 2.75 -32.66 -13.47
N TRP A 21 3.88 -32.87 -14.17
CA TRP A 21 4.22 -32.14 -15.37
C TRP A 21 3.57 -32.79 -16.60
N ASN A 22 2.84 -32.02 -17.38
CA ASN A 22 2.32 -32.37 -18.70
C ASN A 22 3.25 -31.79 -19.75
N ALA A 23 3.47 -32.53 -20.85
CA ALA A 23 4.33 -32.13 -21.94
C ALA A 23 3.52 -31.60 -23.12
N ALA A 24 3.97 -30.47 -23.69
CA ALA A 24 3.46 -29.91 -24.93
C ALA A 24 4.61 -29.73 -25.91
N ALA A 25 4.53 -30.38 -27.08
CA ALA A 25 5.61 -30.40 -28.05
C ALA A 25 5.83 -29.04 -28.74
N THR A 26 4.80 -28.21 -28.83
CA THR A 26 4.86 -26.88 -29.44
C THR A 26 4.18 -25.84 -28.56
N LEU A 27 4.43 -24.55 -28.85
CA LEU A 27 3.76 -23.45 -28.15
C LEU A 27 2.25 -23.43 -28.40
N GLU A 28 1.84 -23.78 -29.63
CA GLU A 28 0.43 -23.84 -30.01
C GLU A 28 -0.29 -24.93 -29.20
N GLN A 29 0.34 -26.11 -29.05
CA GLN A 29 -0.20 -27.18 -28.22
C GLN A 29 -0.29 -26.71 -26.75
N LEU A 30 0.75 -26.07 -26.22
CA LEU A 30 0.71 -25.53 -24.86
C LEU A 30 -0.50 -24.60 -24.68
N ILE A 31 -0.71 -23.64 -25.61
CA ILE A 31 -1.81 -22.70 -25.55
C ILE A 31 -3.17 -23.41 -25.55
N GLN A 32 -3.32 -24.47 -26.34
CA GLN A 32 -4.53 -25.29 -26.36
C GLN A 32 -4.75 -26.04 -25.04
N ASP A 33 -3.68 -26.68 -24.52
CA ASP A 33 -3.74 -27.46 -23.29
C ASP A 33 -4.11 -26.60 -22.06
N ILE A 34 -3.60 -25.36 -22.01
CA ILE A 34 -3.87 -24.44 -20.89
C ILE A 34 -5.07 -23.52 -21.11
N GLN A 35 -5.90 -23.77 -22.14
CA GLN A 35 -7.04 -22.89 -22.47
C GLN A 35 -8.00 -22.68 -21.30
N ALA A 36 -8.20 -23.69 -20.46
CA ALA A 36 -9.02 -23.62 -19.26
C ALA A 36 -8.48 -22.63 -18.20
N HIS A 37 -7.18 -22.29 -18.29
CA HIS A 37 -6.45 -21.42 -17.36
C HIS A 37 -6.17 -20.03 -17.92
N HIS A 38 -6.91 -19.63 -18.97
CA HIS A 38 -6.74 -18.33 -19.61
C HIS A 38 -6.90 -17.18 -18.61
N GLY A 39 -5.89 -16.29 -18.55
CA GLY A 39 -5.88 -15.13 -17.66
C GLY A 39 -5.55 -15.44 -16.18
N GLU A 40 -5.29 -16.70 -15.83
CA GLU A 40 -4.81 -17.05 -14.48
C GLU A 40 -3.37 -16.60 -14.24
N ASP A 41 -3.03 -16.42 -12.96
CA ASP A 41 -1.66 -16.16 -12.53
C ASP A 41 -0.79 -17.42 -12.77
N ALA A 42 0.26 -17.24 -13.57
CA ALA A 42 1.21 -18.29 -13.90
C ALA A 42 2.62 -17.98 -13.39
N VAL A 43 3.28 -19.00 -12.84
CA VAL A 43 4.71 -18.98 -12.54
C VAL A 43 5.43 -19.69 -13.68
N VAL A 44 6.41 -19.01 -14.28
CA VAL A 44 7.18 -19.56 -15.38
C VAL A 44 8.60 -19.84 -14.93
N PHE A 45 9.08 -21.04 -15.24
CA PHE A 45 10.47 -21.44 -15.05
C PHE A 45 11.20 -21.36 -16.39
N PHE A 46 12.31 -20.66 -16.39
CA PHE A 46 13.21 -20.59 -17.55
C PHE A 46 14.52 -21.37 -17.28
N PRO A 47 15.24 -21.86 -18.31
CA PRO A 47 16.44 -22.64 -18.13
C PRO A 47 17.52 -21.91 -17.35
N SER A 48 17.98 -22.50 -16.25
CA SER A 48 19.01 -21.92 -15.37
C SER A 48 20.38 -21.78 -16.02
N ARG A 49 20.63 -22.44 -17.18
CA ARG A 49 21.84 -22.19 -17.99
C ARG A 49 21.94 -20.75 -18.54
N HIS A 50 20.86 -19.99 -18.51
CA HIS A 50 20.83 -18.58 -18.92
C HIS A 50 21.24 -17.62 -17.80
N VAL A 51 21.46 -18.10 -16.61
CA VAL A 51 21.86 -17.27 -15.46
C VAL A 51 23.23 -17.68 -14.94
N GLN A 52 23.97 -16.67 -14.48
CA GLN A 52 25.13 -16.88 -13.63
C GLN A 52 24.73 -16.60 -12.19
N ILE A 53 25.02 -17.55 -11.30
CA ILE A 53 24.73 -17.39 -9.88
C ILE A 53 26.04 -17.46 -9.11
N LEU A 54 26.24 -16.49 -8.22
CA LEU A 54 27.39 -16.37 -7.35
C LEU A 54 26.92 -16.30 -5.91
N GLN A 55 27.54 -17.08 -5.03
CA GLN A 55 27.34 -16.97 -3.59
C GLN A 55 28.66 -16.58 -2.93
N GLN A 56 28.62 -15.54 -2.11
CA GLN A 56 29.81 -15.03 -1.41
C GLN A 56 29.48 -14.69 0.04
N THR A 57 30.53 -14.72 0.88
CA THR A 57 30.44 -14.19 2.24
C THR A 57 30.71 -12.68 2.21
N LEU A 58 29.74 -11.89 2.65
CA LEU A 58 29.80 -10.44 2.66
C LEU A 58 29.20 -9.91 3.98
N PRO A 59 30.02 -9.26 4.84
CA PRO A 59 29.51 -8.68 6.07
C PRO A 59 28.36 -7.66 5.81
N LYS A 60 27.32 -7.70 6.65
CA LYS A 60 26.14 -6.83 6.50
C LYS A 60 26.48 -5.33 6.41
N SER A 61 27.54 -4.90 7.10
CA SER A 61 28.02 -3.52 7.03
C SER A 61 28.56 -3.15 5.65
N GLN A 62 29.29 -4.04 5.00
CA GLN A 62 29.79 -3.86 3.64
C GLN A 62 28.63 -3.90 2.63
N TYR A 63 27.76 -4.89 2.74
CA TYR A 63 26.55 -5.00 1.89
C TYR A 63 25.75 -3.69 1.85
N LYS A 64 25.51 -3.06 3.02
CA LYS A 64 24.79 -1.78 3.10
C LYS A 64 25.54 -0.60 2.46
N LYS A 65 26.87 -0.63 2.49
CA LYS A 65 27.71 0.44 1.91
C LYS A 65 27.85 0.35 0.39
N MET A 66 27.85 -0.87 -0.15
CA MET A 66 28.11 -1.09 -1.58
C MET A 66 26.96 -0.59 -2.48
N GLY A 67 25.70 -0.67 -2.00
CA GLY A 67 24.55 -0.36 -2.83
C GLY A 67 24.38 -1.34 -4.01
N ASN A 68 23.37 -1.09 -4.84
CA ASN A 68 23.08 -2.00 -5.96
C ASN A 68 24.19 -2.05 -7.02
N ASP A 69 24.84 -0.91 -7.29
CA ASP A 69 25.89 -0.85 -8.32
C ASP A 69 27.15 -1.58 -7.86
N GLY A 70 27.56 -1.40 -6.60
CA GLY A 70 28.70 -2.14 -6.06
C GLY A 70 28.49 -3.67 -6.07
N ILE A 71 27.25 -4.12 -5.82
CA ILE A 71 26.92 -5.55 -5.87
C ILE A 71 27.00 -6.12 -7.28
N LYS A 72 26.64 -5.36 -8.32
CA LYS A 72 26.80 -5.79 -9.71
C LYS A 72 28.27 -6.13 -10.04
N TYR A 73 29.20 -5.30 -9.59
CA TYR A 73 30.64 -5.51 -9.85
C TYR A 73 31.20 -6.77 -9.18
N LEU A 74 30.57 -7.30 -8.12
CA LEU A 74 30.96 -8.60 -7.56
C LEU A 74 30.77 -9.75 -8.55
N LEU A 75 29.87 -9.60 -9.52
CA LEU A 75 29.63 -10.60 -10.55
C LEU A 75 30.60 -10.48 -11.74
N GLU A 76 31.24 -9.32 -11.92
CA GLU A 76 32.04 -8.98 -13.12
C GLU A 76 33.18 -9.97 -13.38
N GLU A 77 33.85 -10.48 -12.34
CA GLU A 77 34.93 -11.46 -12.45
C GLU A 77 34.46 -12.87 -12.90
N TYR A 78 33.15 -13.12 -12.83
CA TYR A 78 32.56 -14.44 -13.09
C TYR A 78 31.76 -14.51 -14.38
N VAL A 79 31.62 -13.39 -15.10
CA VAL A 79 30.82 -13.31 -16.33
C VAL A 79 31.67 -12.79 -17.50
N VAL A 80 31.32 -13.25 -18.70
CA VAL A 80 31.99 -12.79 -19.93
C VAL A 80 31.37 -11.51 -20.46
N LEU A 81 30.07 -11.29 -20.19
CA LEU A 81 29.36 -10.10 -20.63
C LEU A 81 29.58 -8.96 -19.64
N PRO A 82 29.63 -7.70 -20.12
CA PRO A 82 29.65 -6.55 -19.23
C PRO A 82 28.43 -6.57 -18.30
N VAL A 83 28.64 -6.32 -17.02
CA VAL A 83 27.55 -6.35 -16.02
C VAL A 83 26.44 -5.33 -16.29
N ASP A 84 26.74 -4.27 -17.03
CA ASP A 84 25.74 -3.27 -17.46
C ASP A 84 24.81 -3.80 -18.56
N ALA A 85 25.23 -4.85 -19.30
CA ALA A 85 24.39 -5.56 -20.25
C ALA A 85 23.54 -6.65 -19.59
N MET A 86 23.60 -6.76 -18.26
CA MET A 86 22.92 -7.79 -17.49
C MET A 86 21.90 -7.19 -16.52
N LYS A 87 20.82 -7.90 -16.32
CA LYS A 87 19.95 -7.69 -15.16
C LYS A 87 20.53 -8.48 -13.99
N VAL A 88 20.94 -7.76 -12.94
CA VAL A 88 21.51 -8.36 -11.74
C VAL A 88 20.48 -8.27 -10.61
N LEU A 89 20.20 -9.40 -9.97
CA LEU A 89 19.36 -9.54 -8.80
C LEU A 89 20.22 -10.09 -7.66
N HIS A 90 19.92 -9.73 -6.44
CA HIS A 90 20.66 -10.22 -5.28
C HIS A 90 19.76 -10.44 -4.08
N HIS A 91 20.18 -11.34 -3.20
CA HIS A 91 19.53 -11.61 -1.93
C HIS A 91 20.57 -11.76 -0.84
N PHE A 92 20.40 -10.99 0.24
CA PHE A 92 21.27 -11.07 1.41
C PHE A 92 20.64 -11.96 2.47
N GLN A 93 21.32 -13.04 2.82
CA GLN A 93 20.96 -13.97 3.88
C GLN A 93 21.82 -13.70 5.12
N GLN A 94 21.18 -13.56 6.26
CA GLN A 94 21.90 -13.39 7.51
C GLN A 94 22.62 -14.70 7.90
N PRO A 95 23.82 -14.65 8.51
CA PRO A 95 24.44 -13.42 9.03
C PRO A 95 25.23 -12.60 7.98
N ASP A 96 25.81 -13.25 6.95
CA ASP A 96 26.86 -12.67 6.09
C ASP A 96 26.92 -13.27 4.68
N GLN A 97 25.88 -13.94 4.23
CA GLN A 97 25.86 -14.51 2.87
C GLN A 97 25.09 -13.64 1.90
N ILE A 98 25.62 -13.44 0.71
CA ILE A 98 24.93 -12.83 -0.41
C ILE A 98 24.89 -13.81 -1.58
N THR A 99 23.72 -13.97 -2.18
CA THR A 99 23.56 -14.67 -3.46
C THR A 99 23.20 -13.65 -4.52
N ILE A 100 23.95 -13.65 -5.61
CA ILE A 100 23.82 -12.73 -6.73
C ILE A 100 23.49 -13.54 -7.96
N MET A 101 22.50 -13.12 -8.72
CA MET A 101 22.10 -13.75 -9.98
C MET A 101 22.13 -12.72 -11.11
N GLY A 102 22.83 -13.01 -12.17
CA GLY A 102 22.90 -12.22 -13.39
C GLY A 102 22.27 -12.95 -14.58
N ILE A 103 21.51 -12.24 -15.38
CA ILE A 103 20.96 -12.69 -16.66
C ILE A 103 21.20 -11.60 -17.72
N ALA A 104 21.63 -11.99 -18.94
CA ALA A 104 21.80 -11.05 -20.03
C ALA A 104 20.46 -10.38 -20.40
N ASN A 105 20.46 -9.07 -20.61
CA ASN A 105 19.25 -8.32 -20.97
C ASN A 105 18.64 -8.83 -22.29
N SER A 106 19.48 -9.17 -23.29
CA SER A 106 19.03 -9.76 -24.55
C SER A 106 18.31 -11.10 -24.38
N THR A 107 18.83 -11.95 -23.49
CA THR A 107 18.17 -13.23 -23.14
C THR A 107 16.82 -12.96 -22.46
N LEU A 108 16.77 -12.02 -21.52
CA LEU A 108 15.54 -11.67 -20.83
C LEU A 108 14.47 -11.13 -21.79
N GLU A 109 14.85 -10.29 -22.75
CA GLU A 109 13.95 -9.78 -23.79
C GLU A 109 13.40 -10.91 -24.66
N THR A 110 14.25 -11.86 -25.07
CA THR A 110 13.82 -13.04 -25.84
C THR A 110 12.82 -13.89 -25.06
N LEU A 111 13.10 -14.14 -23.76
CA LEU A 111 12.18 -14.88 -22.89
C LEU A 111 10.84 -14.15 -22.74
N GLN A 112 10.86 -12.86 -22.51
CA GLN A 112 9.64 -12.06 -22.38
C GLN A 112 8.82 -12.02 -23.67
N HIS A 113 9.49 -11.91 -24.82
CA HIS A 113 8.82 -11.95 -26.12
C HIS A 113 8.12 -13.29 -26.34
N SER A 114 8.79 -14.42 -26.10
CA SER A 114 8.19 -15.75 -26.19
C SER A 114 6.97 -15.93 -25.26
N LEU A 115 7.06 -15.38 -24.06
CA LEU A 115 5.97 -15.46 -23.07
C LEU A 115 4.79 -14.53 -23.36
N SER A 116 5.01 -13.44 -24.11
CA SER A 116 3.92 -12.53 -24.51
C SER A 116 2.88 -13.17 -25.43
N LEU A 117 3.24 -14.30 -26.06
CA LEU A 117 2.35 -15.08 -26.92
C LEU A 117 1.40 -16.00 -26.12
N ILE A 118 1.69 -16.23 -24.85
CA ILE A 118 0.92 -17.15 -24.00
C ILE A 118 -0.19 -16.36 -23.26
N PRO A 119 -1.46 -16.77 -23.34
CA PRO A 119 -2.59 -16.04 -22.81
C PRO A 119 -2.79 -16.20 -21.29
N VAL A 120 -1.71 -16.04 -20.51
CA VAL A 120 -1.70 -16.13 -19.05
C VAL A 120 -1.15 -14.86 -18.42
N LYS A 121 -1.45 -14.64 -17.15
CA LYS A 121 -0.92 -13.53 -16.40
C LYS A 121 0.38 -13.94 -15.70
N LEU A 122 1.50 -13.40 -16.16
CA LEU A 122 2.79 -13.72 -15.58
C LEU A 122 2.91 -13.17 -14.15
N ALA A 123 2.95 -14.09 -13.18
CA ALA A 123 3.14 -13.77 -11.76
C ALA A 123 4.62 -13.72 -11.38
N ALA A 124 5.42 -14.65 -11.91
CA ALA A 124 6.85 -14.71 -11.70
C ALA A 124 7.55 -15.41 -12.88
N LEU A 125 8.79 -15.01 -13.12
CA LEU A 125 9.70 -15.66 -14.08
C LEU A 125 10.97 -16.01 -13.32
N LEU A 126 11.22 -17.32 -13.10
CA LEU A 126 12.17 -17.86 -12.17
C LEU A 126 13.10 -18.87 -12.85
N PRO A 127 14.35 -19.05 -12.40
CA PRO A 127 15.23 -20.10 -12.91
C PRO A 127 14.70 -21.50 -12.54
N ASP A 128 14.88 -22.46 -13.44
CA ASP A 128 14.24 -23.78 -13.37
C ASP A 128 14.79 -24.71 -12.27
N PHE A 129 15.97 -24.47 -11.72
CA PHE A 129 16.41 -25.25 -10.55
C PHE A 129 15.45 -25.12 -9.34
N LEU A 130 14.62 -24.08 -9.33
CA LEU A 130 13.59 -23.87 -8.29
C LEU A 130 12.40 -24.83 -8.41
N VAL A 131 12.31 -25.63 -9.46
CA VAL A 131 11.35 -26.75 -9.53
C VAL A 131 11.74 -27.89 -8.58
N LEU A 132 13.00 -27.94 -8.12
CA LEU A 132 13.44 -28.87 -7.08
C LEU A 132 13.08 -28.36 -5.68
N PRO A 133 12.83 -29.25 -4.71
CA PRO A 133 12.68 -28.84 -3.32
C PRO A 133 13.96 -28.20 -2.78
N ALA A 134 13.85 -27.28 -1.82
CA ALA A 134 15.01 -26.69 -1.19
C ALA A 134 15.78 -27.75 -0.39
N PRO A 135 17.12 -27.82 -0.52
CA PRO A 135 17.94 -28.74 0.25
C PRO A 135 18.07 -28.29 1.72
N GLU A 136 18.40 -29.24 2.58
CA GLU A 136 18.83 -28.98 3.96
C GLU A 136 20.31 -28.52 3.98
N THR A 137 20.79 -28.15 5.16
CA THR A 137 22.20 -27.79 5.34
C THR A 137 23.11 -28.99 4.98
N ASN A 138 24.18 -28.75 4.22
CA ASN A 138 25.07 -29.76 3.68
C ASN A 138 24.39 -30.85 2.83
N GLN A 139 23.29 -30.50 2.18
CA GLN A 139 22.57 -31.36 1.26
C GLN A 139 22.50 -30.72 -0.12
N ARG A 140 22.50 -31.55 -1.18
CA ARG A 140 22.20 -31.16 -2.55
C ARG A 140 21.02 -31.99 -3.05
N VAL A 141 20.12 -31.40 -3.77
CA VAL A 141 18.99 -32.09 -4.40
C VAL A 141 19.28 -32.19 -5.88
N ILE A 142 19.29 -33.41 -6.41
CA ILE A 142 19.54 -33.69 -7.84
C ILE A 142 18.34 -34.47 -8.36
N ALA A 143 17.79 -34.06 -9.48
CA ALA A 143 16.75 -34.84 -10.13
C ALA A 143 16.77 -34.65 -11.66
N GLN A 144 16.39 -35.70 -12.35
CA GLN A 144 16.12 -35.64 -13.78
C GLN A 144 14.62 -35.49 -14.00
N ILE A 145 14.22 -34.33 -14.53
CA ILE A 145 12.81 -33.97 -14.73
C ILE A 145 12.67 -33.38 -16.13
N GLY A 146 11.71 -33.88 -16.92
CA GLY A 146 11.47 -33.40 -18.27
C GLY A 146 12.65 -33.44 -19.20
N GLY A 147 13.51 -34.46 -19.02
CA GLY A 147 14.74 -34.65 -19.82
C GLY A 147 15.93 -33.78 -19.37
N ARG A 148 15.78 -32.96 -18.32
CA ARG A 148 16.85 -32.12 -17.79
C ARG A 148 17.35 -32.63 -16.45
N LEU A 149 18.65 -32.58 -16.29
CA LEU A 149 19.31 -32.88 -15.04
C LEU A 149 19.53 -31.57 -14.29
N LEU A 150 18.84 -31.40 -13.16
CA LEU A 150 18.90 -30.21 -12.34
C LEU A 150 19.55 -30.53 -11.00
N VAL A 151 20.30 -29.56 -10.48
CA VAL A 151 20.78 -29.58 -9.11
C VAL A 151 20.33 -28.30 -8.39
N ARG A 152 19.89 -28.48 -7.14
CA ARG A 152 19.66 -27.38 -6.21
C ARG A 152 20.61 -27.52 -5.03
N GLU A 153 21.48 -26.54 -4.87
CA GLU A 153 22.59 -26.57 -3.91
C GLU A 153 22.25 -25.87 -2.60
N SER A 154 21.39 -24.85 -2.68
CA SER A 154 20.88 -24.16 -1.51
C SER A 154 19.47 -23.62 -1.80
N GLU A 155 18.91 -22.83 -0.89
CA GLU A 155 17.62 -22.19 -1.10
C GLU A 155 17.58 -21.34 -2.38
N TYR A 156 18.72 -20.67 -2.69
CA TYR A 156 18.82 -19.71 -3.78
C TYR A 156 19.93 -20.05 -4.80
N MET A 157 20.50 -21.21 -4.74
CA MET A 157 21.57 -21.63 -5.64
C MET A 157 21.26 -22.98 -6.28
N GLY A 158 21.48 -23.07 -7.57
CA GLY A 158 21.27 -24.28 -8.34
C GLY A 158 21.53 -24.03 -9.83
N GLN A 159 21.60 -25.11 -10.60
CA GLN A 159 21.89 -25.06 -12.03
C GLN A 159 21.36 -26.29 -12.78
N SER A 160 21.33 -26.19 -14.10
CA SER A 160 21.16 -27.34 -15.00
C SER A 160 22.52 -27.97 -15.31
N LEU A 161 22.61 -29.28 -15.26
CA LEU A 161 23.83 -30.04 -15.51
C LEU A 161 23.76 -30.73 -16.86
N ASP A 162 24.85 -30.65 -17.62
CA ASP A 162 25.05 -31.48 -18.82
C ASP A 162 25.73 -32.81 -18.44
N ASP A 163 26.62 -32.79 -17.44
CA ASP A 163 27.37 -33.96 -16.97
C ASP A 163 27.41 -34.00 -15.44
N LEU A 164 26.87 -35.07 -14.86
CA LEU A 164 26.82 -35.28 -13.41
C LEU A 164 28.23 -35.59 -12.85
N SER A 165 29.03 -36.37 -13.56
CA SER A 165 30.35 -36.77 -13.08
C SER A 165 31.25 -35.56 -12.93
N LEU A 166 31.25 -34.70 -13.93
CA LEU A 166 32.03 -33.47 -13.93
C LEU A 166 31.57 -32.54 -12.76
N TYR A 167 30.28 -32.44 -12.51
CA TYR A 167 29.78 -31.68 -11.38
C TYR A 167 30.26 -32.23 -10.04
N LEU A 168 30.18 -33.56 -9.85
CA LEU A 168 30.53 -34.23 -8.59
C LEU A 168 32.04 -34.13 -8.27
N ASP A 169 32.91 -34.11 -9.26
CA ASP A 169 34.36 -33.97 -9.08
C ASP A 169 34.78 -32.68 -8.39
N TYR A 170 33.98 -31.63 -8.53
CA TYR A 170 34.23 -30.33 -7.90
C TYR A 170 33.50 -30.12 -6.57
N GLN A 171 32.72 -31.12 -6.11
CA GLN A 171 31.96 -30.95 -4.84
C GLN A 171 32.80 -31.39 -3.64
N PRO A 172 32.57 -30.75 -2.47
CA PRO A 172 33.13 -31.22 -1.20
C PRO A 172 32.70 -32.66 -0.88
N LYS A 173 33.55 -33.43 -0.24
CA LYS A 173 33.34 -34.86 0.03
C LYS A 173 32.33 -35.15 1.15
N ASP A 174 31.93 -34.16 1.94
CA ASP A 174 31.05 -34.29 3.11
C ASP A 174 29.56 -33.95 2.80
N ILE A 175 29.24 -33.78 1.52
CA ILE A 175 27.89 -33.43 1.08
C ILE A 175 26.98 -34.65 0.98
N ARG A 176 25.75 -34.52 1.43
CA ARG A 176 24.67 -35.49 1.23
C ARG A 176 23.89 -35.15 -0.04
N TYR A 177 23.51 -36.20 -0.76
CA TYR A 177 22.76 -36.05 -2.01
C TYR A 177 21.37 -36.66 -1.88
N LYS A 178 20.36 -35.89 -2.16
CA LYS A 178 18.96 -36.31 -2.27
C LYS A 178 18.60 -36.41 -3.74
N VAL A 179 18.30 -37.62 -4.21
CA VAL A 179 18.19 -37.88 -5.65
C VAL A 179 16.84 -38.43 -6.07
N SER A 180 16.39 -38.05 -7.27
CA SER A 180 15.14 -38.56 -7.84
C SER A 180 15.26 -38.71 -9.38
N ASN A 181 14.65 -39.76 -9.91
CA ASN A 181 14.49 -40.02 -11.34
C ASN A 181 15.83 -40.05 -12.15
N LEU A 182 16.96 -40.33 -11.51
CA LEU A 182 18.23 -40.49 -12.22
C LEU A 182 18.23 -41.76 -13.05
N ASN A 183 18.88 -41.72 -14.20
CA ASN A 183 19.10 -42.92 -15.02
C ASN A 183 20.20 -43.81 -14.41
N GLN A 184 20.37 -45.04 -14.93
CA GLN A 184 21.33 -45.99 -14.37
C GLN A 184 22.81 -45.53 -14.50
N GLU A 185 23.15 -44.79 -15.53
CA GLU A 185 24.50 -44.26 -15.74
C GLU A 185 24.80 -43.16 -14.71
N GLN A 186 23.86 -42.24 -14.51
CA GLN A 186 23.96 -41.18 -13.50
C GLN A 186 24.05 -41.73 -12.07
N LEU A 187 23.27 -42.77 -11.77
CA LEU A 187 23.34 -43.46 -10.47
C LEU A 187 24.71 -44.12 -10.26
N ARG A 188 25.23 -44.81 -11.24
CA ARG A 188 26.57 -45.42 -11.15
C ARG A 188 27.67 -44.37 -10.97
N SER A 189 27.61 -43.26 -11.70
CA SER A 189 28.54 -42.14 -11.52
C SER A 189 28.50 -41.58 -10.10
N LEU A 190 27.31 -41.45 -9.55
CA LEU A 190 27.10 -40.95 -8.17
C LEU A 190 27.62 -41.97 -7.14
N GLU A 191 27.29 -43.25 -7.27
CA GLU A 191 27.72 -44.33 -6.38
C GLU A 191 29.24 -44.57 -6.42
N ALA A 192 29.89 -44.22 -7.51
CA ALA A 192 31.36 -44.32 -7.62
C ALA A 192 32.09 -43.23 -6.80
N LEU A 193 31.47 -42.08 -6.60
CA LEU A 193 32.08 -40.90 -5.97
C LEU A 193 31.53 -40.61 -4.55
N VAL A 194 30.36 -41.15 -4.19
CA VAL A 194 29.62 -40.85 -2.96
C VAL A 194 29.33 -42.15 -2.20
N THR A 195 29.44 -42.15 -0.90
CA THR A 195 29.11 -43.31 -0.07
C THR A 195 27.59 -43.51 0.02
N GLN A 196 27.13 -44.73 0.27
CA GLN A 196 25.70 -45.03 0.40
C GLN A 196 25.03 -44.26 1.52
N GLU A 197 25.76 -43.92 2.60
CA GLU A 197 25.24 -43.12 3.72
C GLU A 197 24.96 -41.66 3.36
N GLN A 198 25.57 -41.17 2.30
CA GLN A 198 25.40 -39.82 1.78
C GLN A 198 24.28 -39.73 0.74
N LEU A 199 23.75 -40.88 0.30
CA LEU A 199 22.78 -40.95 -0.78
C LEU A 199 21.37 -41.26 -0.25
N GLU A 200 20.43 -40.38 -0.52
CA GLU A 200 19.02 -40.51 -0.17
C GLU A 200 18.13 -40.41 -1.42
N SER A 201 17.33 -41.42 -1.66
CA SER A 201 16.33 -41.34 -2.73
C SER A 201 15.05 -40.70 -2.25
N PHE A 202 14.42 -39.86 -3.06
CA PHE A 202 13.13 -39.29 -2.74
C PHE A 202 12.16 -39.35 -3.93
N GLN A 203 10.87 -39.34 -3.63
CA GLN A 203 9.83 -39.20 -4.64
C GLN A 203 9.65 -37.73 -4.97
N TYR A 204 9.92 -37.35 -6.20
CA TYR A 204 9.75 -35.98 -6.66
C TYR A 204 8.28 -35.55 -6.62
N SER A 205 8.06 -34.36 -6.14
CA SER A 205 6.79 -33.62 -6.25
C SER A 205 7.10 -32.15 -6.53
N ILE A 206 6.21 -31.50 -7.25
CA ILE A 206 6.37 -30.08 -7.59
C ILE A 206 6.31 -29.24 -6.31
N PRO A 207 7.36 -28.48 -5.99
CA PRO A 207 7.36 -27.69 -4.76
C PRO A 207 6.40 -26.51 -4.86
N VAL A 208 5.65 -26.27 -3.78
CA VAL A 208 4.78 -25.09 -3.67
C VAL A 208 5.64 -23.87 -3.36
N LEU A 209 5.76 -22.95 -4.29
CA LEU A 209 6.47 -21.70 -4.11
C LEU A 209 5.63 -20.73 -3.30
N LYS A 210 6.10 -20.39 -2.09
CA LYS A 210 5.49 -19.35 -1.27
C LYS A 210 5.79 -17.97 -1.87
N LYS A 211 4.74 -17.20 -2.23
CA LYS A 211 4.83 -15.82 -2.73
C LYS A 211 5.78 -15.65 -3.94
N PRO A 212 5.57 -16.34 -5.06
CA PRO A 212 6.49 -16.32 -6.20
C PRO A 212 6.71 -14.90 -6.76
N LYS A 213 5.70 -14.01 -6.69
CA LYS A 213 5.82 -12.59 -7.09
C LYS A 213 6.91 -11.84 -6.31
N GLN A 214 7.17 -12.23 -5.07
CA GLN A 214 8.15 -11.58 -4.17
C GLN A 214 9.48 -12.33 -4.11
N HIS A 215 9.65 -13.40 -4.89
CA HIS A 215 10.88 -14.17 -4.90
C HIS A 215 12.07 -13.27 -5.29
N PRO A 216 13.22 -13.33 -4.58
CA PRO A 216 14.38 -12.47 -4.87
C PRO A 216 14.85 -12.54 -6.31
N PHE A 217 14.79 -13.73 -6.92
CA PHE A 217 15.23 -14.01 -8.29
C PHE A 217 14.09 -13.98 -9.32
N ASN A 218 12.99 -13.31 -9.01
CA ASN A 218 12.00 -13.03 -10.01
C ASN A 218 12.52 -11.95 -10.98
N VAL A 219 12.81 -12.36 -12.22
CA VAL A 219 13.35 -11.46 -13.24
C VAL A 219 12.31 -10.55 -13.89
N LEU A 220 11.03 -10.71 -13.59
CA LEU A 220 10.03 -9.74 -14.01
C LEU A 220 10.27 -8.37 -13.34
N PRO A 221 9.89 -7.27 -14.00
CA PRO A 221 9.89 -5.97 -13.33
C PRO A 221 9.05 -6.09 -12.06
N LYS A 222 9.63 -5.72 -10.92
CA LYS A 222 8.81 -5.57 -9.71
C LYS A 222 7.73 -4.57 -10.06
N ALA A 223 6.47 -5.00 -10.08
CA ALA A 223 5.36 -4.07 -10.14
C ALA A 223 5.65 -3.03 -9.06
N LYS A 224 5.81 -1.77 -9.46
CA LYS A 224 5.84 -0.69 -8.47
C LYS A 224 4.60 -0.95 -7.63
N SER A 225 4.77 -1.24 -6.37
CA SER A 225 3.61 -1.43 -5.49
C SER A 225 2.92 -0.06 -5.48
N ASP A 226 1.85 0.06 -6.26
CA ASP A 226 1.00 1.25 -6.30
C ASP A 226 0.36 1.55 -4.92
N GLY A 227 0.77 0.82 -3.90
CA GLY A 227 0.25 0.90 -2.54
C GLY A 227 1.16 1.49 -1.47
N THR A 228 2.41 1.80 -1.72
CA THR A 228 3.19 2.57 -0.75
C THR A 228 2.99 4.04 -1.03
N ILE A 229 2.04 4.63 -0.28
CA ILE A 229 1.92 6.09 -0.18
C ILE A 229 3.34 6.63 0.02
N SER A 230 3.85 7.37 -0.97
CA SER A 230 5.21 7.90 -0.94
C SER A 230 5.40 8.73 0.33
N GLY A 231 6.64 8.84 0.83
CA GLY A 231 6.93 9.66 2.02
C GLY A 231 6.44 11.11 1.86
N TYR A 232 6.41 11.60 0.64
CA TYR A 232 5.85 12.90 0.28
C TYR A 232 4.34 13.00 0.61
N TRP A 233 3.53 12.02 0.23
CA TRP A 233 2.10 11.99 0.54
C TRP A 233 1.82 11.87 2.04
N LYS A 234 2.67 11.14 2.77
CA LYS A 234 2.58 11.08 4.25
C LYS A 234 2.89 12.45 4.88
N ALA A 235 3.87 13.16 4.37
CA ALA A 235 4.20 14.51 4.80
C ALA A 235 3.06 15.49 4.49
N CYS A 236 2.50 15.45 3.28
CA CYS A 236 1.33 16.26 2.90
C CYS A 236 0.12 15.99 3.79
N ALA A 237 -0.18 14.72 4.08
CA ALA A 237 -1.27 14.35 4.98
C ALA A 237 -1.04 14.86 6.40
N ALA A 238 0.19 14.81 6.92
CA ALA A 238 0.54 15.33 8.24
C ALA A 238 0.37 16.86 8.31
N VAL A 239 0.83 17.60 7.28
CA VAL A 239 0.63 19.05 7.19
C VAL A 239 -0.86 19.41 7.10
N PHE A 240 -1.63 18.69 6.29
CA PHE A 240 -3.07 18.89 6.16
C PHE A 240 -3.80 18.67 7.51
N LEU A 241 -3.48 17.59 8.22
CA LEU A 241 -4.01 17.34 9.56
C LEU A 241 -3.61 18.44 10.56
N GLY A 242 -2.36 18.91 10.49
CA GLY A 242 -1.91 20.03 11.32
C GLY A 242 -2.72 21.31 11.08
N ILE A 243 -3.00 21.65 9.82
CA ILE A 243 -3.83 22.81 9.45
C ILE A 243 -5.27 22.64 9.99
N LEU A 244 -5.86 21.43 9.85
CA LEU A 244 -7.19 21.16 10.39
C LEU A 244 -7.24 21.34 11.90
N VAL A 245 -6.27 20.81 12.64
CA VAL A 245 -6.21 20.97 14.11
C VAL A 245 -6.09 22.45 14.50
N LEU A 246 -5.27 23.23 13.81
CA LEU A 246 -5.14 24.66 14.03
C LEU A 246 -6.45 25.39 13.75
N GLN A 247 -7.13 25.06 12.65
CA GLN A 247 -8.43 25.67 12.30
C GLN A 247 -9.50 25.36 13.35
N PHE A 248 -9.64 24.10 13.74
CA PHE A 248 -10.60 23.71 14.79
C PHE A 248 -10.29 24.37 16.12
N SER A 249 -9.01 24.47 16.50
CA SER A 249 -8.61 25.15 17.74
C SER A 249 -8.95 26.63 17.69
N TYR A 250 -8.69 27.28 16.57
CA TYR A 250 -9.04 28.70 16.37
C TYR A 250 -10.57 28.93 16.46
N ASP A 251 -11.35 28.09 15.78
CA ASP A 251 -12.80 28.18 15.79
C ASP A 251 -13.37 27.91 17.18
N ALA A 252 -12.83 26.99 17.94
CA ALA A 252 -13.23 26.70 19.32
C ALA A 252 -12.97 27.92 20.25
N VAL A 253 -11.77 28.53 20.13
CA VAL A 253 -11.46 29.76 20.92
C VAL A 253 -12.37 30.91 20.53
N ARG A 254 -12.62 31.10 19.25
CA ARG A 254 -13.53 32.14 18.73
C ARG A 254 -14.97 31.93 19.20
N TRP A 255 -15.45 30.68 19.16
CA TRP A 255 -16.77 30.32 19.67
C TRP A 255 -16.88 30.61 21.16
N TYR A 256 -15.88 30.26 21.95
CA TYR A 256 -15.85 30.55 23.38
C TYR A 256 -15.88 32.05 23.67
N GLN A 257 -15.10 32.84 22.93
CA GLN A 257 -15.11 34.32 23.06
C GLN A 257 -16.45 34.90 22.69
N TYR A 258 -17.06 34.47 21.59
CA TYR A 258 -18.38 34.95 21.20
C TYR A 258 -19.45 34.60 22.22
N LYS A 259 -19.43 33.40 22.76
CA LYS A 259 -20.35 32.99 23.82
C LYS A 259 -20.20 33.85 25.07
N LYS A 260 -18.96 34.16 25.47
CA LYS A 260 -18.68 35.03 26.60
C LYS A 260 -19.21 36.45 26.36
N VAL A 261 -18.95 37.04 25.20
CA VAL A 261 -19.44 38.36 24.82
C VAL A 261 -20.97 38.38 24.73
N ALA A 262 -21.58 37.38 24.12
CA ALA A 262 -23.04 37.26 24.04
C ALA A 262 -23.68 37.23 25.42
N ASN A 263 -23.18 36.40 26.34
CA ASN A 263 -23.68 36.33 27.71
C ASN A 263 -23.52 37.66 28.47
N GLN A 264 -22.37 38.35 28.29
CA GLN A 264 -22.15 39.66 28.88
C GLN A 264 -23.11 40.72 28.32
N THR A 265 -23.32 40.73 27.02
CA THR A 265 -24.26 41.67 26.37
C THR A 265 -25.69 41.37 26.78
N ALA A 266 -26.09 40.11 26.88
CA ALA A 266 -27.41 39.73 27.36
C ALA A 266 -27.63 40.17 28.81
N ALA A 267 -26.64 39.96 29.70
CA ALA A 267 -26.73 40.43 31.09
C ALA A 267 -26.86 41.96 31.17
N GLN A 268 -26.05 42.70 30.41
CA GLN A 268 -26.14 44.15 30.35
C GLN A 268 -27.50 44.65 29.81
N ALA A 269 -28.03 43.99 28.79
CA ALA A 269 -29.34 44.31 28.23
C ALA A 269 -30.47 44.06 29.24
N ILE A 270 -30.41 42.98 30.02
CA ILE A 270 -31.37 42.68 31.08
C ILE A 270 -31.28 43.71 32.20
N ASP A 271 -30.05 44.09 32.61
CA ASP A 271 -29.84 45.10 33.65
C ASP A 271 -30.36 46.47 33.22
N GLN A 272 -30.09 46.88 31.97
CA GLN A 272 -30.63 48.12 31.41
C GLN A 272 -32.16 48.10 31.32
N PHE A 273 -32.75 46.99 30.90
CA PHE A 273 -34.22 46.87 30.87
C PHE A 273 -34.82 47.03 32.27
N LYS A 274 -34.25 46.35 33.28
CA LYS A 274 -34.69 46.47 34.67
C LYS A 274 -34.50 47.86 35.24
N TYR A 275 -33.44 48.53 34.80
CA TYR A 275 -33.23 49.96 35.20
C TYR A 275 -34.32 50.87 34.66
N TRP A 276 -34.79 50.71 33.44
CA TRP A 276 -35.79 51.56 32.81
C TRP A 276 -37.23 51.22 33.21
N PHE A 277 -37.54 49.93 33.35
CA PHE A 277 -38.88 49.43 33.51
C PHE A 277 -39.18 48.89 34.93
N GLY A 278 -38.18 48.85 35.80
CA GLY A 278 -38.32 48.38 37.18
C GLY A 278 -37.81 46.98 37.44
N GLN A 279 -37.31 46.69 38.64
CA GLN A 279 -36.63 45.47 39.02
C GLN A 279 -37.53 44.21 39.09
N ASN A 280 -38.83 44.40 39.18
CA ASN A 280 -39.78 43.30 39.38
C ASN A 280 -40.24 42.60 38.08
N TYR A 281 -39.71 43.02 36.92
CA TYR A 281 -40.04 42.35 35.63
C TYR A 281 -39.30 41.07 35.44
N PRO A 282 -40.02 39.95 35.14
CA PRO A 282 -39.36 38.65 34.84
C PRO A 282 -38.81 38.67 33.42
N VAL A 283 -37.60 39.23 33.24
CA VAL A 283 -36.94 39.34 31.94
C VAL A 283 -35.81 38.32 31.87
N THR A 284 -35.77 37.55 30.78
CA THR A 284 -34.76 36.60 30.44
C THR A 284 -34.21 36.95 29.05
N GLU A 285 -33.03 36.37 28.69
CA GLU A 285 -32.40 36.54 27.38
C GLU A 285 -33.36 36.22 26.22
N GLN A 286 -34.25 35.24 26.41
CA GLN A 286 -35.20 34.81 25.38
C GLN A 286 -36.41 35.74 25.22
N ASN A 287 -36.86 36.42 26.26
CA ASN A 287 -38.07 37.21 26.24
C ASN A 287 -37.86 38.72 26.27
N ILE A 288 -36.59 39.18 26.42
CA ILE A 288 -36.29 40.64 26.56
C ILE A 288 -36.80 41.44 25.36
N LYS A 289 -36.69 40.92 24.14
CA LYS A 289 -37.15 41.59 22.93
C LYS A 289 -38.67 41.76 22.92
N SER A 290 -39.41 40.71 23.22
CA SER A 290 -40.88 40.76 23.27
C SER A 290 -41.40 41.62 24.39
N GLN A 291 -40.74 41.62 25.55
CA GLN A 291 -41.07 42.47 26.67
C GLN A 291 -40.83 43.98 26.38
N PHE A 292 -39.70 44.27 25.73
CA PHE A 292 -39.35 45.61 25.29
C PHE A 292 -40.35 46.14 24.26
N GLU A 293 -40.72 45.36 23.26
CA GLU A 293 -41.71 45.68 22.25
C GLU A 293 -43.10 45.91 22.89
N ALA A 294 -43.46 45.10 23.88
CA ALA A 294 -44.73 45.28 24.62
C ALA A 294 -44.77 46.60 25.39
N GLN A 295 -43.69 46.96 26.08
CA GLN A 295 -43.59 48.23 26.83
C GLN A 295 -43.58 49.45 25.90
N LEU A 296 -42.88 49.35 24.73
CA LEU A 296 -42.91 50.39 23.70
C LEU A 296 -44.31 50.60 23.14
N ARG A 297 -45.05 49.55 22.86
CA ARG A 297 -46.46 49.68 22.42
C ARG A 297 -47.35 50.33 23.49
N GLN A 298 -47.15 49.98 24.75
CA GLN A 298 -47.89 50.51 25.83
C GLN A 298 -47.62 52.01 26.04
N SER A 299 -46.38 52.47 25.92
CA SER A 299 -46.02 53.89 25.98
C SER A 299 -46.57 54.69 24.77
N GLN A 300 -46.50 54.09 23.55
CA GLN A 300 -47.11 54.73 22.36
C GLN A 300 -48.60 54.84 22.44
N ILE A 301 -49.32 53.90 23.07
CA ILE A 301 -50.79 54.02 23.30
C ILE A 301 -51.10 55.10 24.30
N ALA A 302 -50.28 55.26 25.34
CA ALA A 302 -50.44 56.33 26.30
C ALA A 302 -50.24 57.73 25.68
N ASP A 303 -49.22 57.92 24.86
CA ASP A 303 -48.94 59.17 24.15
C ASP A 303 -50.05 59.52 23.11
N THR A 304 -50.52 58.52 22.38
CA THR A 304 -51.63 58.72 21.41
C THR A 304 -52.89 59.05 22.08
N HIS A 305 -53.18 58.57 23.29
CA HIS A 305 -54.38 58.91 24.04
C HIS A 305 -54.37 60.36 24.53
N ALA A 306 -53.25 60.87 25.02
CA ALA A 306 -53.08 62.28 25.40
C ALA A 306 -53.25 63.20 24.19
N LEU A 307 -52.65 62.89 23.05
CA LEU A 307 -52.78 63.66 21.80
C LEU A 307 -54.19 63.60 21.23
N GLN A 308 -54.91 62.49 21.35
CA GLN A 308 -56.28 62.34 20.94
C GLN A 308 -57.19 63.19 21.82
N LEU A 309 -56.95 63.27 23.12
CA LEU A 309 -57.72 64.15 24.03
C LEU A 309 -57.45 65.59 23.73
N ILE A 310 -56.22 66.01 23.52
CA ILE A 310 -55.88 67.39 23.14
C ILE A 310 -56.50 67.74 21.78
N SER A 311 -56.53 66.88 20.82
CA SER A 311 -57.15 67.11 19.50
C SER A 311 -58.67 67.29 19.55
N ARG A 312 -59.35 66.65 20.53
CA ARG A 312 -60.76 66.76 20.71
C ARG A 312 -61.13 68.03 21.49
N VAL A 313 -60.37 68.45 22.48
CA VAL A 313 -60.62 69.60 23.34
C VAL A 313 -60.10 70.86 22.67
N GLY A 314 -59.06 70.86 21.90
CA GLY A 314 -58.45 72.00 21.24
C GLY A 314 -59.42 72.84 20.40
N PRO A 315 -60.24 72.28 19.52
CA PRO A 315 -61.24 73.05 18.76
C PRO A 315 -62.28 73.76 19.67
N VAL A 316 -62.66 73.12 20.78
CA VAL A 316 -63.61 73.69 21.71
C VAL A 316 -63.02 74.89 22.47
N LEU A 317 -61.77 74.81 22.87
CA LEU A 317 -61.04 75.92 23.51
C LEU A 317 -60.82 77.07 22.54
N MET A 318 -60.47 76.81 21.28
CA MET A 318 -60.32 77.82 20.24
C MET A 318 -61.64 78.54 19.94
N GLN A 319 -62.72 77.79 19.87
CA GLN A 319 -64.06 78.37 19.59
C GLN A 319 -64.57 79.30 20.69
N ASN A 320 -64.15 79.08 21.96
CA ASN A 320 -64.49 79.86 23.08
C ASN A 320 -63.41 80.88 23.50
N GLN A 321 -62.39 81.08 22.69
CA GLN A 321 -61.25 81.98 22.94
C GLN A 321 -60.53 81.72 24.28
N ILE A 322 -60.54 80.51 24.78
CA ILE A 322 -59.91 80.12 26.04
C ILE A 322 -58.46 79.68 25.69
N VAL A 323 -57.50 80.34 26.32
CA VAL A 323 -56.08 80.00 26.20
C VAL A 323 -55.64 79.24 27.45
N ALA A 324 -55.35 77.93 27.34
CA ALA A 324 -54.83 77.14 28.47
C ALA A 324 -53.40 77.56 28.72
N GLN A 325 -53.07 77.99 29.91
CA GLN A 325 -51.70 78.34 30.31
C GLN A 325 -50.87 77.14 30.71
N ARG A 326 -51.51 76.03 31.12
CA ARG A 326 -50.88 74.84 31.53
C ARG A 326 -51.73 73.61 31.18
N VAL A 327 -51.17 72.64 30.53
CA VAL A 327 -51.83 71.39 30.21
C VAL A 327 -51.06 70.23 30.92
N ASN A 328 -51.76 69.54 31.79
CA ASN A 328 -51.22 68.43 32.53
C ASN A 328 -52.00 67.14 32.23
N TYR A 329 -51.34 66.06 31.91
CA TYR A 329 -51.93 64.77 31.62
C TYR A 329 -51.47 63.77 32.67
N ASP A 330 -52.35 63.28 33.53
CA ASP A 330 -52.04 62.27 34.52
C ASP A 330 -53.16 61.20 34.57
N THR A 331 -52.77 59.92 34.58
CA THR A 331 -53.68 58.78 34.74
C THR A 331 -54.96 58.82 33.88
N SER A 332 -54.86 59.18 32.61
CA SER A 332 -55.95 59.29 31.64
C SER A 332 -56.86 60.56 31.86
N VAL A 333 -56.49 61.48 32.70
CA VAL A 333 -57.16 62.73 32.89
C VAL A 333 -56.33 63.90 32.40
N LEU A 334 -56.91 64.68 31.49
CA LEU A 334 -56.33 65.91 30.98
C LEU A 334 -56.86 67.08 31.82
N SER A 335 -55.97 67.68 32.60
CA SER A 335 -56.31 68.91 33.35
C SER A 335 -55.67 70.11 32.65
N MET A 336 -56.44 71.19 32.51
CA MET A 336 -56.04 72.47 31.91
C MET A 336 -56.27 73.58 32.85
N GLU A 337 -55.29 74.45 33.06
CA GLU A 337 -55.38 75.73 33.79
C GLU A 337 -55.20 76.85 32.80
#